data_b0f8bf8d2bf2132ac66089e6444a7e63
#
_entry.id   b0f8bf8d2bf2132ac66089e6444a7e63
#
_cell.length_a   1.000
_cell.length_b   1.000
_cell.length_c   1.000
_cell.angle_alpha   90.00
_cell.angle_beta   90.00
_cell.angle_gamma   90.00
#
_symmetry.space_group_name_H-M   'P 1'
#
loop_
_entity.id
_entity.type
_entity.pdbx_description
1 polymer ?
#
loop_
_entity_poly.entity_id
_entity_poly.type
_entity_poly.pdbx_seq_one_letter_code
_entity_poly.pdbx_strand_id
1 'polypeptide(L)'
;MFLAGFLVVLDQISKIAVIQQIPEHHIIPVIRGFFNLTYVNNSGAAWGILAGKGWLLLIISVLVFMLIVFFMKALTEGWTERYIAIFMIISGIAGNSIDRIWRHQVVDFLDFYISFSGKEHHWPAFNVADSAITVGITIFIISSIFRPQEKKLPSIVFQK
;
A
#
# COMPACT_ATOMS: atom_id res chain seq x y z
N MET A 1 -10.47 -9.45 9.12
CA MET A 1 -9.67 -8.76 10.16
C MET A 1 -8.28 -9.35 10.32
N PHE A 2 -8.07 -10.66 10.40
CA PHE A 2 -6.74 -11.27 10.56
C PHE A 2 -5.74 -10.85 9.46
N LEU A 3 -6.16 -10.79 8.19
CA LEU A 3 -5.28 -10.41 7.07
C LEU A 3 -4.68 -9.00 7.25
N ALA A 4 -5.50 -8.02 7.60
CA ALA A 4 -5.00 -6.64 7.76
C ALA A 4 -4.01 -6.54 8.92
N GLY A 5 -4.32 -7.13 10.08
CA GLY A 5 -3.38 -7.17 11.21
C GLY A 5 -2.08 -7.87 10.86
N PHE A 6 -2.15 -9.01 10.17
CA PHE A 6 -0.97 -9.74 9.72
C PHE A 6 -0.09 -8.90 8.79
N LEU A 7 -0.67 -8.22 7.80
CA LEU A 7 0.09 -7.38 6.86
C LEU A 7 0.75 -6.18 7.55
N VAL A 8 0.07 -5.52 8.51
CA VAL A 8 0.67 -4.44 9.30
C VAL A 8 1.86 -4.95 10.12
N VAL A 9 1.71 -6.10 10.78
CA VAL A 9 2.79 -6.71 11.56
C VAL A 9 3.96 -7.09 10.67
N LEU A 10 3.69 -7.71 9.52
CA LEU A 10 4.73 -8.09 8.55
C LEU A 10 5.47 -6.85 8.02
N ASP A 11 4.75 -5.77 7.68
CA ASP A 11 5.35 -4.51 7.26
C ASP A 11 6.27 -3.94 8.34
N GLN A 12 5.80 -3.84 9.58
CA GLN A 12 6.60 -3.26 10.66
C GLN A 12 7.80 -4.13 11.05
N ILE A 13 7.65 -5.46 11.07
CA ILE A 13 8.77 -6.37 11.36
C ILE A 13 9.82 -6.28 10.27
N SER A 14 9.44 -6.29 8.99
CA SER A 14 10.39 -6.16 7.88
C SER A 14 11.14 -4.83 7.93
N LYS A 15 10.45 -3.72 8.21
CA LYS A 15 11.07 -2.39 8.36
C LYS A 15 12.05 -2.33 9.54
N ILE A 16 11.68 -2.91 10.69
CA ILE A 16 12.58 -3.00 11.85
C ILE A 16 13.83 -3.84 11.50
N ALA A 17 13.66 -4.97 10.83
CA ALA A 17 14.79 -5.80 10.42
C ALA A 17 15.73 -5.06 9.48
N VAL A 18 15.19 -4.30 8.51
CA VAL A 18 15.97 -3.47 7.59
C VAL A 18 16.76 -2.40 8.35
N ILE A 19 16.11 -1.64 9.24
CA ILE A 19 16.77 -0.60 10.03
C ILE A 19 17.94 -1.17 10.87
N GLN A 20 17.77 -2.38 11.40
CA GLN A 20 18.80 -3.01 12.26
C GLN A 20 19.96 -3.62 11.49
N GLN A 21 19.73 -4.06 10.24
CA GLN A 21 20.70 -4.87 9.52
C GLN A 21 21.34 -4.17 8.32
N ILE A 22 20.71 -3.14 7.79
CA ILE A 22 21.19 -2.45 6.60
C ILE A 22 21.47 -0.99 6.96
N PRO A 23 22.71 -0.50 6.80
CA PRO A 23 22.99 0.92 6.95
C PRO A 23 22.22 1.74 5.93
N GLU A 24 21.82 2.95 6.29
CA GLU A 24 21.06 3.85 5.40
C GLU A 24 21.81 4.08 4.09
N HIS A 25 21.08 4.04 2.98
CA HIS A 25 21.59 4.13 1.60
C HIS A 25 22.52 3.00 1.15
N HIS A 26 22.68 1.92 1.94
CA HIS A 26 23.37 0.72 1.47
C HIS A 26 22.48 -0.12 0.58
N ILE A 27 23.13 -0.78 -0.40
CA ILE A 27 22.46 -1.67 -1.36
C ILE A 27 23.04 -3.09 -1.18
N ILE A 28 22.16 -4.05 -0.95
CA ILE A 28 22.50 -5.47 -0.87
C ILE A 28 21.89 -6.16 -2.09
N PRO A 29 22.69 -6.57 -3.09
CA PRO A 29 22.18 -7.29 -4.24
C PRO A 29 21.65 -8.67 -3.86
N VAL A 30 20.36 -8.93 -4.11
CA VAL A 30 19.72 -10.23 -3.91
C VAL A 30 19.69 -11.00 -5.23
N ILE A 31 19.21 -10.34 -6.30
CA ILE A 31 19.22 -10.88 -7.65
C ILE A 31 19.90 -9.84 -8.54
N ARG A 32 21.14 -10.15 -8.95
CA ARG A 32 21.93 -9.24 -9.78
C ARG A 32 21.21 -8.89 -11.07
N GLY A 33 21.17 -7.61 -11.39
CA GLY A 33 20.50 -7.06 -12.58
C GLY A 33 18.98 -6.88 -12.43
N PHE A 34 18.40 -7.19 -11.26
CA PHE A 34 16.94 -7.13 -11.10
C PHE A 34 16.45 -6.65 -9.73
N PHE A 35 17.02 -7.14 -8.61
CA PHE A 35 16.46 -6.88 -7.29
C PHE A 35 17.53 -6.72 -6.22
N ASN A 36 17.39 -5.65 -5.44
CA ASN A 36 18.22 -5.37 -4.27
C ASN A 36 17.35 -5.20 -3.02
N LEU A 37 17.96 -5.39 -1.86
CA LEU A 37 17.50 -4.80 -0.61
C LEU A 37 18.29 -3.53 -0.35
N THR A 38 17.59 -2.49 0.08
CA THR A 38 18.20 -1.20 0.45
C THR A 38 17.55 -0.66 1.71
N TYR A 39 18.06 0.43 2.26
CA TYR A 39 17.40 1.20 3.29
C TYR A 39 17.33 2.67 2.88
N VAL A 40 16.14 3.12 2.58
CA VAL A 40 15.85 4.52 2.22
C VAL A 40 14.79 5.08 3.15
N ASN A 41 15.08 6.24 3.74
CA ASN A 41 14.11 7.03 4.50
C ASN A 41 13.35 7.97 3.56
N ASN A 42 12.08 7.68 3.31
CA ASN A 42 11.22 8.43 2.40
C ASN A 42 10.36 9.45 3.16
N SER A 43 10.68 10.72 3.01
CA SER A 43 9.94 11.84 3.60
C SER A 43 8.72 12.29 2.78
N GLY A 44 8.50 11.69 1.60
CA GLY A 44 7.45 12.05 0.65
C GLY A 44 6.57 10.86 0.26
N ALA A 45 6.10 10.92 -0.99
CA ALA A 45 5.49 9.82 -1.72
C ALA A 45 6.45 9.30 -2.79
N ALA A 46 5.97 8.39 -3.68
CA ALA A 46 6.76 7.89 -4.79
C ALA A 46 7.37 9.04 -5.62
N TRP A 47 8.58 8.83 -6.17
CA TRP A 47 9.35 9.82 -6.93
C TRP A 47 9.63 11.14 -6.19
N GLY A 48 9.62 11.14 -4.84
CA GLY A 48 9.87 12.34 -4.05
C GLY A 48 8.76 13.39 -4.07
N ILE A 49 7.56 13.04 -4.58
CA ILE A 49 6.39 13.93 -4.55
C ILE A 49 6.07 14.26 -3.09
N LEU A 50 5.87 15.55 -2.78
CA LEU A 50 5.64 16.06 -1.42
C LEU A 50 6.76 15.71 -0.44
N ALA A 51 8.03 15.64 -0.89
CA ALA A 51 9.17 15.46 0.00
C ALA A 51 9.16 16.52 1.12
N GLY A 52 9.44 16.10 2.35
CA GLY A 52 9.37 16.96 3.54
C GLY A 52 7.94 17.30 4.02
N LYS A 53 6.88 16.81 3.35
CA LYS A 53 5.48 17.02 3.72
C LYS A 53 4.84 15.76 4.33
N GLY A 54 5.60 14.97 5.09
CA GLY A 54 5.13 13.72 5.70
C GLY A 54 3.84 13.88 6.53
N TRP A 55 3.69 15.02 7.24
CA TRP A 55 2.46 15.33 7.99
C TRP A 55 1.23 15.51 7.09
N LEU A 56 1.38 16.11 5.90
CA LEU A 56 0.30 16.26 4.93
C LEU A 56 -0.12 14.90 4.37
N LEU A 57 0.87 14.05 4.05
CA LEU A 57 0.62 12.67 3.62
C LEU A 57 -0.09 11.86 4.72
N LEU A 58 0.25 12.08 6.00
CA LEU A 58 -0.43 11.44 7.11
C LEU A 58 -1.91 11.87 7.19
N ILE A 59 -2.19 13.18 7.08
CA ILE A 59 -3.58 13.69 7.06
C ILE A 59 -4.36 13.07 5.90
N ILE A 60 -3.80 13.06 4.70
CA ILE A 60 -4.44 12.44 3.53
C ILE A 60 -4.71 10.95 3.80
N SER A 61 -3.75 10.23 4.35
CA SER A 61 -3.89 8.81 4.71
C SER A 61 -5.03 8.57 5.68
N VAL A 62 -5.15 9.41 6.73
CA VAL A 62 -6.24 9.32 7.71
C VAL A 62 -7.60 9.63 7.07
N LEU A 63 -7.67 10.66 6.21
CA LEU A 63 -8.90 10.99 5.49
C LEU A 63 -9.34 9.84 4.57
N VAL A 64 -8.41 9.28 3.79
CA VAL A 64 -8.70 8.12 2.91
C VAL A 64 -9.14 6.91 3.73
N PHE A 65 -8.47 6.62 4.84
CA PHE A 65 -8.87 5.56 5.77
C PHE A 65 -10.31 5.75 6.26
N MET A 66 -10.66 6.95 6.74
CA MET A 66 -12.02 7.26 7.21
C MET A 66 -13.05 7.11 6.10
N LEU A 67 -12.76 7.58 4.89
CA LEU A 67 -13.65 7.42 3.73
C LEU A 67 -13.86 5.94 3.38
N ILE A 68 -12.80 5.14 3.36
CA ILE A 68 -12.89 3.70 3.10
C ILE A 68 -13.77 3.02 4.15
N VAL A 69 -13.56 3.31 5.44
CA VAL A 69 -14.36 2.72 6.53
C VAL A 69 -15.82 3.15 6.43
N PHE A 70 -16.08 4.43 6.18
CA PHE A 70 -17.44 4.97 6.04
C PHE A 70 -18.20 4.34 4.86
N PHE A 71 -17.53 4.20 3.72
CA PHE A 71 -18.14 3.64 2.50
C PHE A 71 -17.91 2.14 2.33
N MET A 72 -17.35 1.43 3.32
CA MET A 72 -16.95 0.02 3.19
C MET A 72 -18.06 -0.87 2.64
N LYS A 73 -19.29 -0.73 3.16
CA LYS A 73 -20.43 -1.51 2.70
C LYS A 73 -20.77 -1.26 1.22
N ALA A 74 -20.68 0.00 0.79
CA ALA A 74 -20.92 0.38 -0.60
C ALA A 74 -19.78 -0.08 -1.52
N LEU A 75 -18.53 0.03 -1.06
CA LEU A 75 -17.36 -0.38 -1.82
C LEU A 75 -17.30 -1.90 -2.02
N THR A 76 -17.63 -2.66 -0.99
CA THR A 76 -17.51 -4.13 -1.06
C THR A 76 -18.70 -4.80 -1.74
N GLU A 77 -19.89 -4.21 -1.66
CA GLU A 77 -21.15 -4.78 -2.23
C GLU A 77 -21.37 -6.25 -1.88
N GLY A 78 -20.75 -6.73 -0.77
CA GLY A 78 -20.80 -8.12 -0.33
C GLY A 78 -19.80 -9.06 -1.00
N TRP A 79 -19.00 -8.61 -1.96
CA TRP A 79 -18.00 -9.43 -2.65
C TRP A 79 -16.76 -9.69 -1.79
N THR A 80 -16.41 -10.96 -1.59
CA THR A 80 -15.29 -11.38 -0.73
C THR A 80 -13.96 -10.82 -1.21
N GLU A 81 -13.69 -10.82 -2.51
CA GLU A 81 -12.47 -10.26 -3.08
C GLU A 81 -12.34 -8.76 -2.84
N ARG A 82 -13.45 -8.01 -2.81
CA ARG A 82 -13.44 -6.58 -2.48
C ARG A 82 -13.16 -6.34 -1.00
N TYR A 83 -13.65 -7.20 -0.09
CA TYR A 83 -13.27 -7.15 1.31
C TYR A 83 -11.77 -7.40 1.48
N ILE A 84 -11.21 -8.41 0.81
CA ILE A 84 -9.77 -8.68 0.82
C ILE A 84 -9.00 -7.46 0.32
N ALA A 85 -9.38 -6.90 -0.82
CA ALA A 85 -8.77 -5.71 -1.40
C ALA A 85 -8.76 -4.52 -0.44
N ILE A 86 -9.91 -4.20 0.16
CA ILE A 86 -10.06 -3.10 1.11
C ILE A 86 -9.20 -3.33 2.36
N PHE A 87 -9.16 -4.55 2.91
CA PHE A 87 -8.31 -4.85 4.06
C PHE A 87 -6.82 -4.75 3.73
N MET A 88 -6.39 -5.09 2.52
CA MET A 88 -5.01 -4.87 2.06
C MET A 88 -4.69 -3.37 1.96
N ILE A 89 -5.57 -2.56 1.37
CA ILE A 89 -5.40 -1.11 1.27
C ILE A 89 -5.32 -0.48 2.68
N ILE A 90 -6.24 -0.81 3.56
CA ILE A 90 -6.26 -0.31 4.95
C ILE A 90 -4.97 -0.68 5.68
N SER A 91 -4.48 -1.93 5.52
CA SER A 91 -3.24 -2.36 6.18
C SER A 91 -2.03 -1.59 5.70
N GLY A 92 -1.92 -1.31 4.40
CA GLY A 92 -0.82 -0.52 3.86
C GLY A 92 -0.90 0.95 4.28
N ILE A 93 -2.10 1.55 4.30
CA ILE A 93 -2.31 2.89 4.84
C ILE A 93 -1.85 2.95 6.31
N ALA A 94 -2.24 1.96 7.12
CA ALA A 94 -1.86 1.89 8.52
C ALA A 94 -0.35 1.73 8.70
N GLY A 95 0.30 0.81 7.97
CA GLY A 95 1.74 0.58 8.03
C GLY A 95 2.56 1.84 7.75
N ASN A 96 2.27 2.54 6.66
CA ASN A 96 2.95 3.78 6.31
C ASN A 96 2.57 4.98 7.21
N SER A 97 1.38 4.97 7.82
CA SER A 97 0.99 5.98 8.82
C SER A 97 1.73 5.78 10.13
N ILE A 98 1.92 4.54 10.57
CA ILE A 98 2.75 4.19 11.73
C ILE A 98 4.14 4.77 11.57
N ASP A 99 4.78 4.59 10.43
CA ASP A 99 6.10 5.12 10.16
C ASP A 99 6.13 6.65 10.24
N ARG A 100 5.17 7.34 9.62
CA ARG A 100 5.10 8.80 9.66
C ARG A 100 4.88 9.36 11.05
N ILE A 101 4.14 8.65 11.91
CA ILE A 101 3.91 9.07 13.31
C ILE A 101 5.16 8.87 14.16
N TRP A 102 5.80 7.69 14.07
CA TRP A 102 6.91 7.35 14.98
C TRP A 102 8.28 7.68 14.43
N ARG A 103 8.49 7.52 13.11
CA ARG A 103 9.79 7.72 12.47
C ARG A 103 9.86 9.03 11.69
N HIS A 104 8.73 9.71 11.48
CA HIS A 104 8.56 10.92 10.67
C HIS A 104 8.83 10.72 9.16
N GLN A 105 9.25 9.54 8.77
CA GLN A 105 9.57 9.12 7.40
C GLN A 105 9.15 7.67 7.22
N VAL A 106 8.93 7.24 5.97
CA VAL A 106 8.59 5.86 5.65
C VAL A 106 9.87 5.12 5.29
N VAL A 107 10.03 3.89 5.80
CA VAL A 107 11.16 3.01 5.49
C VAL A 107 10.85 2.22 4.23
N ASP A 108 11.59 2.47 3.16
CA ASP A 108 11.52 1.76 1.88
C ASP A 108 12.76 0.89 1.68
N PHE A 109 12.56 -0.34 1.19
CA PHE A 109 13.66 -1.31 1.15
C PHE A 109 13.64 -2.29 -0.02
N LEU A 110 12.56 -2.41 -0.77
CA LEU A 110 12.46 -3.23 -1.98
C LEU A 110 12.86 -2.37 -3.18
N ASP A 111 14.03 -2.64 -3.76
CA ASP A 111 14.59 -1.90 -4.88
C ASP A 111 14.66 -2.79 -6.12
N PHE A 112 13.76 -2.58 -7.07
CA PHE A 112 13.74 -3.27 -8.35
C PHE A 112 14.37 -2.40 -9.42
N TYR A 113 15.20 -3.00 -10.26
CA TYR A 113 15.88 -2.30 -11.34
C TYR A 113 16.11 -3.18 -12.57
N ILE A 114 16.34 -2.54 -13.69
CA ILE A 114 16.77 -3.17 -14.93
C ILE A 114 18.04 -2.51 -15.44
N SER A 115 18.97 -3.30 -15.96
CA SER A 115 20.17 -2.79 -16.61
C SER A 115 19.95 -2.74 -18.12
N PHE A 116 19.99 -1.53 -18.68
CA PHE A 116 19.85 -1.33 -20.12
C PHE A 116 20.91 -0.35 -20.63
N SER A 117 21.61 -0.70 -21.71
CA SER A 117 22.68 0.13 -22.30
C SER A 117 23.76 0.54 -21.30
N GLY A 118 24.15 -0.33 -20.36
CA GLY A 118 25.18 -0.05 -19.35
C GLY A 118 24.75 0.93 -18.24
N LYS A 119 23.45 1.25 -18.17
CA LYS A 119 22.86 2.06 -17.09
C LYS A 119 21.82 1.27 -16.33
N GLU A 120 21.75 1.47 -15.03
CA GLU A 120 20.72 0.92 -14.17
C GLU A 120 19.54 1.89 -14.07
N HIS A 121 18.35 1.37 -14.26
CA HIS A 121 17.10 2.10 -14.15
C HIS A 121 16.31 1.51 -13.00
N HIS A 122 16.27 2.22 -11.87
CA HIS A 122 15.58 1.80 -10.66
C HIS A 122 14.13 2.27 -10.64
N TRP A 123 13.25 1.38 -10.23
CA TRP A 123 11.94 1.78 -9.74
C TRP A 123 12.11 2.42 -8.36
N PRO A 124 11.33 3.43 -7.97
CA PRO A 124 11.40 3.93 -6.60
C PRO A 124 11.30 2.80 -5.59
N ALA A 125 12.22 2.76 -4.63
CA ALA A 125 12.15 1.77 -3.58
C ALA A 125 10.81 1.85 -2.83
N PHE A 126 10.30 0.71 -2.37
CA PHE A 126 9.02 0.60 -1.70
C PHE A 126 9.07 -0.47 -0.59
N ASN A 127 7.95 -0.72 0.10
CA ASN A 127 7.85 -1.62 1.24
C ASN A 127 6.64 -2.56 1.15
N VAL A 128 6.39 -3.35 2.21
CA VAL A 128 5.26 -4.28 2.27
C VAL A 128 3.93 -3.54 2.29
N ALA A 129 3.83 -2.39 2.96
CA ALA A 129 2.61 -1.58 2.99
C ALA A 129 2.23 -1.07 1.60
N ASP A 130 3.20 -0.57 0.81
CA ASP A 130 2.98 -0.12 -0.57
C ASP A 130 2.56 -1.28 -1.48
N SER A 131 3.17 -2.45 -1.29
CA SER A 131 2.78 -3.68 -2.00
C SER A 131 1.33 -4.05 -1.70
N ALA A 132 0.93 -3.98 -0.43
CA ALA A 132 -0.44 -4.28 -0.02
C ALA A 132 -1.44 -3.29 -0.62
N ILE A 133 -1.13 -1.99 -0.63
CA ILE A 133 -1.97 -0.97 -1.29
C ILE A 133 -2.11 -1.28 -2.78
N THR A 134 -0.99 -1.50 -3.47
CA THR A 134 -0.97 -1.71 -4.92
C THR A 134 -1.75 -2.95 -5.33
N VAL A 135 -1.50 -4.09 -4.65
CA VAL A 135 -2.23 -5.35 -4.91
C VAL A 135 -3.71 -5.21 -4.56
N GLY A 136 -4.03 -4.56 -3.42
CA GLY A 136 -5.41 -4.31 -3.01
C GLY A 136 -6.17 -3.46 -4.05
N ILE A 137 -5.59 -2.35 -4.51
CA ILE A 137 -6.18 -1.51 -5.57
C ILE A 137 -6.38 -2.32 -6.85
N THR A 138 -5.40 -3.12 -7.23
CA THR A 138 -5.48 -3.96 -8.44
C THR A 138 -6.63 -4.96 -8.35
N ILE A 139 -6.76 -5.68 -7.24
CA ILE A 139 -7.87 -6.62 -7.01
C ILE A 139 -9.21 -5.88 -7.06
N PHE A 140 -9.30 -4.72 -6.41
CA PHE A 140 -10.52 -3.92 -6.38
C PHE A 140 -10.95 -3.46 -7.76
N ILE A 141 -10.03 -2.96 -8.58
CA ILE A 141 -10.29 -2.52 -9.95
C ILE A 141 -10.73 -3.70 -10.81
N ILE A 142 -10.00 -4.83 -10.76
CA ILE A 142 -10.36 -6.04 -11.51
C ILE A 142 -11.75 -6.51 -11.13
N SER A 143 -12.06 -6.61 -9.82
CA SER A 143 -13.39 -6.99 -9.36
C SER A 143 -14.47 -6.01 -9.85
N SER A 144 -14.18 -4.71 -9.85
CA SER A 144 -15.13 -3.69 -10.31
C SER A 144 -15.44 -3.76 -11.80
N ILE A 145 -14.47 -4.19 -12.61
CA ILE A 145 -14.66 -4.40 -14.06
C ILE A 145 -15.48 -5.65 -14.33
N PHE A 146 -15.18 -6.77 -13.66
CA PHE A 146 -15.79 -8.06 -13.95
C PHE A 146 -17.07 -8.37 -13.15
N ARG A 147 -17.34 -7.59 -12.09
CA ARG A 147 -18.54 -7.68 -11.25
C ARG A 147 -19.37 -6.39 -11.39
N PRO A 148 -20.12 -6.19 -12.46
CA PRO A 148 -20.99 -5.02 -12.60
C PRO A 148 -22.00 -4.99 -11.45
N GLN A 149 -22.33 -3.78 -10.99
CA GLN A 149 -23.33 -3.58 -9.95
C GLN A 149 -24.65 -4.26 -10.34
N GLU A 150 -25.17 -5.14 -9.49
CA GLU A 150 -26.56 -5.56 -9.63
C GLU A 150 -27.44 -4.31 -9.53
N LYS A 151 -28.08 -3.92 -10.63
CA LYS A 151 -29.13 -2.91 -10.59
C LYS A 151 -30.21 -3.44 -9.65
N LYS A 152 -30.27 -2.94 -8.42
CA LYS A 152 -31.44 -3.15 -7.56
C LYS A 152 -32.62 -2.54 -8.31
N LEU A 153 -33.41 -3.40 -8.98
CA LEU A 153 -34.70 -3.00 -9.51
C LEU A 153 -35.51 -2.44 -8.33
N PRO A 154 -36.14 -1.27 -8.48
CA PRO A 154 -37.03 -0.76 -7.44
C PRO A 154 -38.09 -1.85 -7.17
N SER A 155 -38.23 -2.25 -5.92
CA SER A 155 -39.29 -3.15 -5.49
C SER A 155 -40.62 -2.46 -5.83
N ILE A 156 -41.26 -2.91 -6.90
CA ILE A 156 -42.64 -2.50 -7.21
C ILE A 156 -43.49 -3.15 -6.12
N VAL A 157 -43.82 -2.36 -5.10
CA VAL A 157 -44.79 -2.73 -4.09
C VAL A 157 -46.16 -2.74 -4.79
N PHE A 158 -46.60 -3.92 -5.20
CA PHE A 158 -48.03 -4.09 -5.51
C PHE A 158 -48.79 -4.00 -4.19
N GLN A 159 -49.31 -2.79 -3.88
CA GLN A 159 -50.34 -2.66 -2.89
C GLN A 159 -51.62 -3.30 -3.47
N LYS A 160 -52.10 -4.38 -2.83
CA LYS A 160 -53.43 -4.94 -3.03
C LYS A 160 -54.41 -4.22 -2.14
#